data_e86de1f33e5085c9191a7348fad2ddf1
#
_entry.id   e86de1f33e5085c9191a7348fad2ddf1
#
_cell.length_a   1.000
_cell.length_b   1.000
_cell.length_c   1.000
_cell.angle_alpha   90.00
_cell.angle_beta   90.00
_cell.angle_gamma   90.00
#
_symmetry.space_group_name_H-M   'P 1'
#
loop_
_entity.id
_entity.type
_entity.pdbx_description
1 polymer ?
#
loop_
_entity_poly.entity_id
_entity_poly.type
_entity_poly.pdbx_seq_one_letter_code
_entity_poly.pdbx_strand_id
1 'polypeptide(L)'
;MLTTVAIDKTKLYCLGDINVLNSSNIIAIVGTRNCTAEGREIAYQIGYELAKANYTIVTGLAKGIDMLATSGVLDAKGKVIAVRPYLYPLDYVDGMLLKKITSNGCVISENLEKVNDSLWIRMQFFLRNRIISALARAMVLIEARYDKHSGTMHQLKFLYQNGSFVKPIYVWLPINKREDLAKGFAVYVAKGAVPFRTVEELMKML
;
A
#
# COMPACT_ATOMS: atom_id res chain seq x y z
N MET A 1 -20.08 7.14 -7.92
CA MET A 1 -20.05 7.78 -9.27
C MET A 1 -18.65 7.55 -9.83
N LEU A 2 -18.52 7.26 -11.12
CA LEU A 2 -17.22 7.17 -11.80
C LEU A 2 -16.78 8.58 -12.19
N THR A 3 -15.58 8.99 -11.78
CA THR A 3 -14.99 10.29 -12.12
C THR A 3 -13.58 10.09 -12.69
N THR A 4 -12.95 11.14 -13.19
CA THR A 4 -11.57 11.12 -13.63
C THR A 4 -10.78 12.22 -12.96
N VAL A 5 -9.52 11.95 -12.66
CA VAL A 5 -8.57 12.89 -12.06
C VAL A 5 -7.20 12.73 -12.72
N ALA A 6 -6.38 13.76 -12.70
CA ALA A 6 -4.99 13.69 -13.16
C ALA A 6 -4.05 13.81 -11.94
N ILE A 7 -3.09 12.89 -11.84
CA ILE A 7 -1.98 12.92 -10.89
C ILE A 7 -0.69 12.82 -11.69
N ASP A 8 0.21 13.78 -11.53
CA ASP A 8 1.47 13.86 -12.30
C ASP A 8 1.29 13.62 -13.82
N LYS A 9 0.29 14.32 -14.41
CA LYS A 9 -0.09 14.18 -15.83
C LYS A 9 -0.70 12.82 -16.20
N THR A 10 -0.88 11.90 -15.25
CA THR A 10 -1.51 10.60 -15.48
C THR A 10 -3.01 10.72 -15.24
N LYS A 11 -3.82 10.39 -16.24
CA LYS A 11 -5.28 10.29 -16.11
C LYS A 11 -5.63 9.04 -15.32
N LEU A 12 -6.42 9.20 -14.26
CA LEU A 12 -6.91 8.10 -13.44
C LEU A 12 -8.44 8.09 -13.45
N TYR A 13 -9.01 6.91 -13.52
CA TYR A 13 -10.41 6.65 -13.23
C TYR A 13 -10.59 6.47 -11.72
N CYS A 14 -11.63 7.04 -11.16
CA CYS A 14 -11.90 7.03 -9.72
C CYS A 14 -13.34 6.60 -9.42
N LEU A 15 -13.49 5.66 -8.50
CA LEU A 15 -14.77 5.27 -7.89
C LEU A 15 -14.74 5.68 -6.41
N GLY A 16 -15.75 6.38 -5.93
CA GLY A 16 -15.85 6.85 -4.54
C GLY A 16 -15.55 8.33 -4.38
N ASP A 17 -15.05 8.72 -3.19
CA ASP A 17 -14.74 10.10 -2.86
C ASP A 17 -13.36 10.51 -3.37
N ILE A 18 -13.33 11.30 -4.43
CA ILE A 18 -12.09 11.81 -5.04
C ILE A 18 -11.32 12.77 -4.13
N ASN A 19 -11.99 13.42 -3.17
CA ASN A 19 -11.36 14.42 -2.29
C ASN A 19 -10.34 13.79 -1.33
N VAL A 20 -10.41 12.48 -1.09
CA VAL A 20 -9.41 11.78 -0.26
C VAL A 20 -8.01 11.82 -0.88
N LEU A 21 -7.89 12.04 -2.19
CA LEU A 21 -6.61 12.20 -2.88
C LEU A 21 -5.88 13.49 -2.51
N ASN A 22 -6.60 14.49 -2.00
CA ASN A 22 -6.05 15.77 -1.56
C ASN A 22 -5.56 15.75 -0.10
N SER A 23 -5.64 14.61 0.60
CA SER A 23 -5.14 14.49 1.96
C SER A 23 -3.64 14.72 2.02
N SER A 24 -3.18 15.56 2.95
CA SER A 24 -1.74 15.75 3.22
C SER A 24 -1.12 14.59 3.99
N ASN A 25 -1.96 13.72 4.59
CA ASN A 25 -1.54 12.65 5.48
C ASN A 25 -1.79 11.25 4.87
N ILE A 26 -1.30 11.03 3.65
CA ILE A 26 -1.42 9.73 2.97
C ILE A 26 -0.21 8.86 3.30
N ILE A 27 -0.42 7.67 3.87
CA ILE A 27 0.61 6.69 4.18
C ILE A 27 0.38 5.43 3.35
N ALA A 28 1.44 4.90 2.73
CA ALA A 28 1.38 3.57 2.10
C ALA A 28 1.73 2.49 3.12
N ILE A 29 0.94 1.41 3.18
CA ILE A 29 1.28 0.19 3.92
C ILE A 29 1.42 -0.93 2.91
N VAL A 30 2.59 -1.56 2.89
CA VAL A 30 2.91 -2.61 1.92
C VAL A 30 3.73 -3.72 2.55
N GLY A 31 3.62 -4.94 2.02
CA GLY A 31 4.41 -6.06 2.50
C GLY A 31 4.21 -7.35 1.73
N THR A 32 4.58 -8.46 2.35
CA THR A 32 4.50 -9.78 1.74
C THR A 32 3.07 -10.27 1.61
N ARG A 33 2.83 -11.05 0.56
CA ARG A 33 1.57 -11.80 0.40
C ARG A 33 1.48 -13.02 1.31
N ASN A 34 2.63 -13.55 1.73
CA ASN A 34 2.75 -14.71 2.61
C ASN A 34 3.32 -14.26 3.97
N CYS A 35 2.47 -13.57 4.74
CA CYS A 35 2.83 -13.02 6.03
C CYS A 35 2.72 -14.05 7.16
N THR A 36 3.50 -13.83 8.22
CA THR A 36 3.44 -14.58 9.46
C THR A 36 2.19 -14.21 10.28
N ALA A 37 1.93 -14.91 11.39
CA ALA A 37 0.85 -14.54 12.30
C ALA A 37 1.10 -13.14 12.91
N GLU A 38 2.33 -12.87 13.34
CA GLU A 38 2.74 -11.57 13.87
C GLU A 38 2.62 -10.46 12.82
N GLY A 39 3.06 -10.73 11.58
CA GLY A 39 2.91 -9.77 10.49
C GLY A 39 1.46 -9.44 10.16
N ARG A 40 0.54 -10.40 10.34
CA ARG A 40 -0.91 -10.18 10.20
C ARG A 40 -1.43 -9.23 11.24
N GLU A 41 -1.10 -9.51 12.51
CA GLU A 41 -1.54 -8.75 13.65
C GLU A 41 -1.04 -7.29 13.58
N ILE A 42 0.26 -7.11 13.37
CA ILE A 42 0.85 -5.77 13.31
C ILE A 42 0.32 -4.95 12.11
N ALA A 43 0.07 -5.60 10.96
CA ALA A 43 -0.49 -4.91 9.79
C ALA A 43 -1.90 -4.38 10.07
N TYR A 44 -2.75 -5.19 10.70
CA TYR A 44 -4.09 -4.79 11.11
C TYR A 44 -4.03 -3.63 12.12
N GLN A 45 -3.25 -3.77 13.18
CA GLN A 45 -3.10 -2.76 14.24
C GLN A 45 -2.58 -1.42 13.68
N ILE A 46 -1.55 -1.45 12.82
CA ILE A 46 -1.05 -0.22 12.18
C ILE A 46 -2.13 0.43 11.34
N GLY A 47 -2.86 -0.35 10.52
CA GLY A 47 -3.97 0.19 9.74
C GLY A 47 -5.04 0.86 10.61
N TYR A 48 -5.42 0.20 11.70
CA TYR A 48 -6.43 0.68 12.64
C TYR A 48 -6.00 1.98 13.35
N GLU A 49 -4.79 2.01 13.93
CA GLU A 49 -4.31 3.18 14.69
C GLU A 49 -3.98 4.38 13.78
N LEU A 50 -3.43 4.15 12.59
CA LEU A 50 -3.25 5.24 11.63
C LEU A 50 -4.58 5.84 11.19
N ALA A 51 -5.61 5.02 10.97
CA ALA A 51 -6.94 5.50 10.63
C ALA A 51 -7.55 6.33 11.78
N LYS A 52 -7.42 5.91 13.03
CA LYS A 52 -7.84 6.68 14.21
C LYS A 52 -7.12 8.01 14.36
N ALA A 53 -5.87 8.07 13.92
CA ALA A 53 -5.06 9.30 13.87
C ALA A 53 -5.31 10.16 12.61
N ASN A 54 -6.41 9.89 11.86
CA ASN A 54 -6.81 10.60 10.65
C ASN A 54 -5.81 10.52 9.48
N TYR A 55 -4.97 9.49 9.43
CA TYR A 55 -4.23 9.18 8.22
C TYR A 55 -5.11 8.50 7.18
N THR A 56 -4.88 8.82 5.92
CA THR A 56 -5.47 8.11 4.77
C THR A 56 -4.49 7.04 4.31
N ILE A 57 -4.95 5.81 4.15
CA ILE A 57 -4.06 4.72 3.73
C ILE A 57 -4.19 4.45 2.24
N VAL A 58 -3.06 4.53 1.52
CA VAL A 58 -2.97 4.12 0.13
C VAL A 58 -2.39 2.71 0.01
N THR A 59 -3.04 1.85 -0.76
CA THR A 59 -2.69 0.43 -0.85
C THR A 59 -2.98 -0.15 -2.23
N GLY A 60 -2.32 -1.26 -2.53
CA GLY A 60 -2.58 -2.04 -3.73
C GLY A 60 -3.59 -3.17 -3.56
N LEU A 61 -4.14 -3.38 -2.38
CA LEU A 61 -5.04 -4.49 -2.06
C LEU A 61 -4.45 -5.87 -2.40
N ALA A 62 -3.14 -6.05 -2.30
CA ALA A 62 -2.55 -7.38 -2.44
C ALA A 62 -2.94 -8.27 -1.25
N LYS A 63 -3.06 -9.60 -1.48
CA LYS A 63 -3.22 -10.55 -0.37
C LYS A 63 -2.14 -10.32 0.69
N GLY A 64 -2.43 -10.65 1.94
CA GLY A 64 -1.50 -10.52 3.05
C GLY A 64 -1.51 -9.12 3.66
N ILE A 65 -0.37 -8.49 3.80
CA ILE A 65 -0.19 -7.25 4.55
C ILE A 65 -1.13 -6.13 4.09
N ASP A 66 -1.21 -5.87 2.79
CA ASP A 66 -2.06 -4.79 2.23
C ASP A 66 -3.53 -4.96 2.66
N MET A 67 -4.07 -6.18 2.50
CA MET A 67 -5.47 -6.49 2.84
C MET A 67 -5.75 -6.40 4.33
N LEU A 68 -4.81 -6.85 5.17
CA LEU A 68 -4.96 -6.84 6.62
C LEU A 68 -4.90 -5.41 7.17
N ALA A 69 -3.96 -4.61 6.69
CA ALA A 69 -3.94 -3.18 7.00
C ALA A 69 -5.23 -2.49 6.58
N THR A 70 -5.73 -2.80 5.35
CA THR A 70 -7.01 -2.27 4.87
C THR A 70 -8.17 -2.65 5.79
N SER A 71 -8.21 -3.89 6.30
CA SER A 71 -9.26 -4.32 7.25
C SER A 71 -9.22 -3.49 8.52
N GLY A 72 -8.03 -3.27 9.11
CA GLY A 72 -7.88 -2.39 10.28
C GLY A 72 -8.38 -0.96 10.03
N VAL A 73 -8.03 -0.39 8.86
CA VAL A 73 -8.51 0.95 8.47
C VAL A 73 -10.03 1.00 8.37
N LEU A 74 -10.66 0.01 7.74
CA LEU A 74 -12.11 -0.03 7.54
C LEU A 74 -12.85 -0.24 8.88
N ASP A 75 -12.32 -1.06 9.78
CA ASP A 75 -12.90 -1.28 11.12
C ASP A 75 -12.81 -0.01 11.98
N ALA A 76 -11.76 0.78 11.80
CA ALA A 76 -11.63 2.12 12.40
C ALA A 76 -12.45 3.21 11.67
N LYS A 77 -13.24 2.86 10.64
CA LYS A 77 -13.99 3.80 9.77
C LYS A 77 -13.09 4.84 9.10
N GLY A 78 -11.84 4.48 8.85
CA GLY A 78 -10.84 5.33 8.20
C GLY A 78 -10.97 5.39 6.68
N LYS A 79 -10.08 6.15 6.06
CA LYS A 79 -10.06 6.41 4.62
C LYS A 79 -9.03 5.55 3.91
N VAL A 80 -9.44 4.91 2.81
CA VAL A 80 -8.58 4.07 1.97
C VAL A 80 -8.57 4.59 0.54
N ILE A 81 -7.38 4.71 -0.03
CA ILE A 81 -7.16 4.87 -1.47
C ILE A 81 -6.65 3.54 -2.01
N ALA A 82 -7.50 2.81 -2.71
CA ALA A 82 -7.14 1.55 -3.32
C ALA A 82 -6.68 1.76 -4.76
N VAL A 83 -5.42 1.43 -5.07
CA VAL A 83 -4.87 1.56 -6.42
C VAL A 83 -4.90 0.20 -7.10
N ARG A 84 -5.75 0.04 -8.12
CA ARG A 84 -5.91 -1.21 -8.87
C ARG A 84 -5.20 -1.16 -10.22
N PRO A 85 -4.86 -2.32 -10.80
CA PRO A 85 -4.33 -2.41 -12.17
C PRO A 85 -5.40 -2.04 -13.22
N TYR A 86 -6.68 -2.26 -12.93
CA TYR A 86 -7.87 -1.90 -13.71
C TYR A 86 -9.08 -1.81 -12.77
N LEU A 87 -10.15 -1.11 -13.17
CA LEU A 87 -11.38 -1.00 -12.36
C LEU A 87 -12.31 -2.19 -12.59
N TYR A 88 -12.56 -2.57 -13.84
CA TYR A 88 -13.51 -3.62 -14.21
C TYR A 88 -12.85 -4.80 -14.92
N PRO A 89 -13.41 -6.05 -14.78
CA PRO A 89 -14.57 -6.40 -13.98
C PRO A 89 -14.27 -6.41 -12.47
N LEU A 90 -15.33 -6.31 -11.67
CA LEU A 90 -15.30 -6.52 -10.23
C LEU A 90 -15.80 -7.94 -9.95
N ASP A 91 -14.99 -8.79 -9.35
CA ASP A 91 -15.45 -10.06 -8.79
C ASP A 91 -16.35 -9.78 -7.58
N TYR A 92 -17.28 -10.70 -7.26
CA TYR A 92 -18.24 -10.50 -6.18
C TYR A 92 -17.58 -10.15 -4.83
N VAL A 93 -16.54 -10.88 -4.45
CA VAL A 93 -15.79 -10.64 -3.20
C VAL A 93 -15.06 -9.29 -3.25
N ASP A 94 -14.41 -8.99 -4.35
CA ASP A 94 -13.77 -7.70 -4.58
C ASP A 94 -14.82 -6.57 -4.57
N GLY A 95 -16.00 -6.80 -5.15
CA GLY A 95 -17.07 -5.81 -5.20
C GLY A 95 -17.56 -5.39 -3.81
N MET A 96 -17.71 -6.33 -2.87
CA MET A 96 -18.08 -6.02 -1.48
C MET A 96 -17.02 -5.20 -0.75
N LEU A 97 -15.75 -5.58 -0.88
CA LEU A 97 -14.63 -4.83 -0.30
C LEU A 97 -14.53 -3.42 -0.89
N LEU A 98 -14.62 -3.32 -2.22
CA LEU A 98 -14.54 -2.03 -2.90
C LEU A 98 -15.72 -1.13 -2.55
N LYS A 99 -16.90 -1.67 -2.33
CA LYS A 99 -18.06 -0.91 -1.83
C LYS A 99 -17.80 -0.34 -0.42
N LYS A 100 -17.19 -1.12 0.49
CA LYS A 100 -16.77 -0.63 1.81
C LYS A 100 -15.71 0.49 1.67
N ILE A 101 -14.73 0.33 0.81
CA ILE A 101 -13.70 1.33 0.57
C ILE A 101 -14.32 2.62 0.02
N THR A 102 -15.17 2.53 -1.01
CA THR A 102 -15.76 3.69 -1.66
C THR A 102 -16.81 4.45 -0.82
N SER A 103 -17.24 3.88 0.30
CA SER A 103 -18.13 4.59 1.25
C SER A 103 -17.42 5.71 2.01
N ASN A 104 -16.12 5.65 2.20
CA ASN A 104 -15.32 6.67 2.90
C ASN A 104 -13.91 6.87 2.30
N GLY A 105 -13.72 6.46 1.07
CA GLY A 105 -12.45 6.53 0.36
C GLY A 105 -12.67 6.39 -1.14
N CYS A 106 -11.64 5.95 -1.87
CA CYS A 106 -11.77 5.73 -3.30
C CYS A 106 -10.96 4.54 -3.81
N VAL A 107 -11.37 4.08 -4.99
CA VAL A 107 -10.63 3.11 -5.80
C VAL A 107 -10.21 3.80 -7.08
N ILE A 108 -8.93 3.76 -7.40
CA ILE A 108 -8.37 4.39 -8.59
C ILE A 108 -7.61 3.42 -9.48
N SER A 109 -7.61 3.70 -10.78
CA SER A 109 -6.82 2.97 -11.78
C SER A 109 -6.56 3.83 -13.01
N GLU A 110 -5.47 3.57 -13.72
CA GLU A 110 -5.20 4.12 -15.06
C GLU A 110 -6.05 3.45 -16.12
N ASN A 111 -6.50 2.21 -15.88
CA ASN A 111 -7.24 1.42 -16.83
C ASN A 111 -8.67 1.21 -16.33
N LEU A 112 -9.65 1.53 -17.17
CA LEU A 112 -11.05 1.31 -16.85
C LEU A 112 -11.35 -0.19 -16.86
N GLU A 113 -10.89 -0.91 -17.87
CA GLU A 113 -11.18 -2.31 -18.10
C GLU A 113 -9.92 -3.17 -18.16
N LYS A 114 -10.10 -4.44 -17.81
CA LYS A 114 -9.08 -5.46 -17.93
C LYS A 114 -8.91 -5.87 -19.39
N VAL A 115 -7.67 -5.89 -19.85
CA VAL A 115 -7.31 -6.57 -21.09
C VAL A 115 -7.03 -8.04 -20.77
N ASN A 116 -7.56 -8.97 -21.60
CA ASN A 116 -7.38 -10.41 -21.37
C ASN A 116 -6.01 -10.90 -21.90
N ASP A 117 -4.94 -10.34 -21.33
CA ASP A 117 -3.55 -10.67 -21.59
C ASP A 117 -2.79 -10.77 -20.26
N SER A 118 -2.17 -11.91 -20.00
CA SER A 118 -1.46 -12.18 -18.76
C SER A 118 -0.22 -11.31 -18.55
N LEU A 119 0.49 -10.98 -19.63
CA LEU A 119 1.66 -10.07 -19.56
C LEU A 119 1.21 -8.65 -19.27
N TRP A 120 0.16 -8.19 -19.96
CA TRP A 120 -0.43 -6.87 -19.70
C TRP A 120 -0.87 -6.76 -18.26
N ILE A 121 -1.64 -7.73 -17.73
CA ILE A 121 -2.12 -7.73 -16.34
C ILE A 121 -0.94 -7.64 -15.37
N ARG A 122 0.10 -8.47 -15.57
CA ARG A 122 1.31 -8.45 -14.72
C ARG A 122 1.99 -7.10 -14.74
N MET A 123 2.11 -6.50 -15.92
CA MET A 123 2.71 -5.18 -16.09
C MET A 123 1.91 -4.10 -15.37
N GLN A 124 0.56 -4.13 -15.44
CA GLN A 124 -0.28 -3.15 -14.74
C GLN A 124 -0.14 -3.24 -13.22
N PHE A 125 0.07 -4.43 -12.64
CA PHE A 125 0.39 -4.57 -11.22
C PHE A 125 1.71 -3.90 -10.82
N PHE A 126 2.69 -3.84 -11.71
CA PHE A 126 3.93 -3.10 -11.46
C PHE A 126 3.76 -1.60 -11.66
N LEU A 127 3.13 -1.22 -12.76
CA LEU A 127 2.96 0.20 -13.11
C LEU A 127 2.15 0.96 -12.06
N ARG A 128 1.07 0.37 -11.52
CA ARG A 128 0.26 1.02 -10.50
C ARG A 128 1.03 1.34 -9.20
N ASN A 129 2.15 0.63 -8.93
CA ASN A 129 2.95 0.88 -7.73
C ASN A 129 3.57 2.29 -7.73
N ARG A 130 3.84 2.88 -8.90
CA ARG A 130 4.31 4.27 -8.98
C ARG A 130 3.27 5.26 -8.45
N ILE A 131 1.97 4.97 -8.68
CA ILE A 131 0.87 5.81 -8.19
C ILE A 131 0.80 5.76 -6.66
N ILE A 132 0.92 4.57 -6.07
CA ILE A 132 0.99 4.42 -4.61
C ILE A 132 2.17 5.22 -4.05
N SER A 133 3.34 5.09 -4.68
CA SER A 133 4.56 5.79 -4.26
C SER A 133 4.46 7.31 -4.44
N ALA A 134 3.79 7.78 -5.49
CA ALA A 134 3.56 9.20 -5.73
C ALA A 134 2.63 9.82 -4.68
N LEU A 135 1.50 9.16 -4.38
CA LEU A 135 0.50 9.64 -3.43
C LEU A 135 0.98 9.65 -1.98
N ALA A 136 1.73 8.62 -1.56
CA ALA A 136 2.15 8.49 -0.17
C ALA A 136 3.21 9.54 0.21
N ARG A 137 3.05 10.18 1.39
CA ARG A 137 4.10 11.00 2.01
C ARG A 137 5.19 10.16 2.67
N ALA A 138 4.84 8.96 3.13
CA ALA A 138 5.74 7.98 3.72
C ALA A 138 5.22 6.56 3.46
N MET A 139 6.08 5.56 3.61
CA MET A 139 5.73 4.16 3.40
C MET A 139 6.13 3.31 4.59
N VAL A 140 5.23 2.41 5.00
CA VAL A 140 5.44 1.42 6.06
C VAL A 140 5.58 0.05 5.42
N LEU A 141 6.72 -0.59 5.66
CA LEU A 141 7.05 -1.93 5.17
C LEU A 141 6.85 -2.96 6.29
N ILE A 142 6.02 -3.96 6.05
CA ILE A 142 5.80 -5.06 6.97
C ILE A 142 6.17 -6.37 6.28
N GLU A 143 7.12 -7.10 6.84
CA GLU A 143 7.61 -8.37 6.29
C GLU A 143 7.98 -8.30 4.80
N ALA A 144 8.63 -7.23 4.39
CA ALA A 144 9.02 -7.01 3.02
C ALA A 144 10.26 -7.84 2.64
N ARG A 145 10.11 -8.81 1.73
CA ARG A 145 11.23 -9.57 1.19
C ARG A 145 12.05 -8.73 0.22
N TYR A 146 13.34 -8.99 0.15
CA TYR A 146 14.24 -8.40 -0.83
C TYR A 146 14.67 -9.44 -1.86
N ASP A 147 13.87 -9.62 -2.89
CA ASP A 147 14.17 -10.48 -4.03
C ASP A 147 13.63 -9.87 -5.34
N LYS A 148 14.16 -10.30 -6.48
CA LYS A 148 13.84 -9.76 -7.80
C LYS A 148 12.37 -9.93 -8.23
N HIS A 149 11.64 -10.82 -7.57
CA HIS A 149 10.22 -11.07 -7.83
C HIS A 149 9.30 -10.37 -6.82
N SER A 150 9.87 -9.69 -5.83
CA SER A 150 9.12 -8.96 -4.81
C SER A 150 8.44 -7.72 -5.37
N GLY A 151 7.10 -7.67 -5.30
CA GLY A 151 6.33 -6.48 -5.66
C GLY A 151 6.70 -5.26 -4.81
N THR A 152 7.02 -5.47 -3.54
CA THR A 152 7.48 -4.43 -2.60
C THR A 152 8.83 -3.85 -3.05
N MET A 153 9.79 -4.71 -3.45
CA MET A 153 11.06 -4.23 -3.98
C MET A 153 10.87 -3.38 -5.24
N HIS A 154 9.98 -3.79 -6.15
CA HIS A 154 9.67 -3.00 -7.34
C HIS A 154 9.03 -1.64 -6.99
N GLN A 155 8.17 -1.60 -5.98
CA GLN A 155 7.55 -0.36 -5.52
C GLN A 155 8.59 0.63 -4.96
N LEU A 156 9.54 0.13 -4.17
CA LEU A 156 10.60 0.94 -3.58
C LEU A 156 11.57 1.54 -4.61
N LYS A 157 11.69 0.95 -5.80
CA LYS A 157 12.49 1.52 -6.88
C LYS A 157 12.02 2.92 -7.28
N PHE A 158 10.73 3.21 -7.18
CA PHE A 158 10.18 4.54 -7.46
C PHE A 158 10.54 5.58 -6.40
N LEU A 159 10.94 5.13 -5.21
CA LEU A 159 11.30 5.99 -4.08
C LEU A 159 12.81 6.03 -3.78
N TYR A 160 13.62 5.27 -4.51
CA TYR A 160 15.07 5.21 -4.28
C TYR A 160 15.81 5.89 -5.43
N GLN A 161 16.46 7.03 -5.12
CA GLN A 161 17.15 7.85 -6.10
C GLN A 161 18.49 8.32 -5.50
N ASN A 162 19.54 8.36 -6.31
CA ASN A 162 20.86 8.86 -5.90
C ASN A 162 21.40 8.25 -4.59
N GLY A 163 21.13 6.94 -4.37
CA GLY A 163 21.62 6.22 -3.20
C GLY A 163 20.79 6.36 -1.93
N SER A 164 19.66 7.06 -1.96
CA SER A 164 18.78 7.26 -0.79
C SER A 164 17.29 7.19 -1.15
N PHE A 165 16.44 7.04 -0.13
CA PHE A 165 15.01 7.19 -0.28
C PHE A 165 14.60 8.67 -0.32
N VAL A 166 13.79 9.03 -1.30
CA VAL A 166 13.27 10.41 -1.47
C VAL A 166 12.07 10.72 -0.58
N LYS A 167 11.53 9.72 0.12
CA LYS A 167 10.48 9.84 1.13
C LYS A 167 10.81 8.95 2.33
N PRO A 168 10.32 9.24 3.54
CA PRO A 168 10.49 8.37 4.69
C PRO A 168 9.97 6.96 4.44
N ILE A 169 10.80 5.97 4.73
CA ILE A 169 10.45 4.55 4.69
C ILE A 169 10.65 3.99 6.09
N TYR A 170 9.59 3.44 6.66
CA TYR A 170 9.62 2.78 7.95
C TYR A 170 9.54 1.28 7.73
N VAL A 171 10.36 0.50 8.41
CA VAL A 171 10.38 -0.96 8.24
C VAL A 171 10.19 -1.66 9.59
N TRP A 172 9.16 -2.50 9.66
CA TRP A 172 8.90 -3.27 10.87
C TRP A 172 9.96 -4.34 11.08
N LEU A 173 10.55 -4.37 12.28
CA LEU A 173 11.49 -5.40 12.70
C LEU A 173 10.71 -6.69 13.01
N PRO A 174 10.84 -7.76 12.21
CA PRO A 174 10.12 -9.01 12.46
C PRO A 174 10.66 -9.70 13.71
N ILE A 175 9.76 -10.16 14.57
CA ILE A 175 10.10 -10.98 15.74
C ILE A 175 10.49 -12.39 15.28
N ASN A 176 9.89 -12.83 14.18
CA ASN A 176 10.09 -14.13 13.59
C ASN A 176 11.44 -14.24 12.88
N LYS A 177 12.10 -15.39 13.03
CA LYS A 177 13.42 -15.68 12.45
C LYS A 177 13.38 -16.20 11.00
N ARG A 178 12.33 -15.93 10.24
CA ARG A 178 12.33 -16.27 8.80
C ARG A 178 13.46 -15.53 8.08
N GLU A 179 14.37 -16.30 7.50
CA GLU A 179 15.60 -15.79 6.89
C GLU A 179 15.33 -14.79 5.76
N ASP A 180 14.32 -15.08 4.91
CA ASP A 180 13.94 -14.21 3.79
C ASP A 180 13.43 -12.83 4.25
N LEU A 181 12.73 -12.77 5.40
CA LEU A 181 12.23 -11.54 6.00
C LEU A 181 13.34 -10.77 6.72
N ALA A 182 14.18 -11.47 7.47
CA ALA A 182 15.35 -10.88 8.14
C ALA A 182 16.32 -10.26 7.13
N LYS A 183 16.59 -10.96 6.03
CA LYS A 183 17.39 -10.44 4.92
C LYS A 183 16.76 -9.19 4.30
N GLY A 184 15.46 -9.21 4.04
CA GLY A 184 14.73 -8.07 3.51
C GLY A 184 14.85 -6.86 4.44
N PHE A 185 14.57 -7.04 5.73
CA PHE A 185 14.72 -6.01 6.76
C PHE A 185 16.13 -5.39 6.75
N ALA A 186 17.17 -6.21 6.85
CA ALA A 186 18.56 -5.74 6.88
C ALA A 186 18.93 -4.91 5.64
N VAL A 187 18.49 -5.34 4.45
CA VAL A 187 18.76 -4.60 3.21
C VAL A 187 18.02 -3.26 3.18
N TYR A 188 16.76 -3.19 3.63
CA TYR A 188 16.03 -1.93 3.62
C TYR A 188 16.58 -0.94 4.65
N VAL A 189 17.00 -1.40 5.84
CA VAL A 189 17.68 -0.57 6.84
C VAL A 189 19.02 -0.05 6.29
N ALA A 190 19.82 -0.90 5.66
CA ALA A 190 21.07 -0.48 5.01
C ALA A 190 20.89 0.54 3.90
N LYS A 191 19.67 0.62 3.31
CA LYS A 191 19.28 1.62 2.30
C LYS A 191 18.68 2.90 2.89
N GLY A 192 18.61 3.00 4.22
CA GLY A 192 18.10 4.19 4.92
C GLY A 192 16.64 4.10 5.37
N ALA A 193 16.02 2.92 5.37
CA ALA A 193 14.73 2.75 6.01
C ALA A 193 14.88 2.78 7.54
N VAL A 194 13.95 3.45 8.21
CA VAL A 194 13.95 3.59 9.67
C VAL A 194 13.25 2.38 10.31
N PRO A 195 13.94 1.60 11.15
CA PRO A 195 13.32 0.44 11.80
C PRO A 195 12.38 0.87 12.94
N PHE A 196 11.32 0.07 13.15
CA PHE A 196 10.43 0.20 14.30
C PHE A 196 9.97 -1.21 14.75
N ARG A 197 9.54 -1.33 16.00
CA ARG A 197 9.07 -2.59 16.59
C ARG A 197 7.58 -2.56 16.94
N THR A 198 7.09 -1.45 17.47
CA THR A 198 5.71 -1.31 17.92
C THR A 198 4.95 -0.23 17.16
N VAL A 199 3.62 -0.27 17.23
CA VAL A 199 2.77 0.75 16.61
C VAL A 199 3.05 2.13 17.22
N GLU A 200 3.28 2.19 18.54
CA GLU A 200 3.56 3.42 19.27
C GLU A 200 4.89 4.06 18.81
N GLU A 201 5.91 3.25 18.53
CA GLU A 201 7.18 3.73 17.95
C GLU A 201 6.93 4.34 16.58
N LEU A 202 6.20 3.66 15.69
CA LEU A 202 5.85 4.16 14.37
C LEU A 202 5.08 5.49 14.45
N MET A 203 4.06 5.55 15.32
CA MET A 203 3.21 6.75 15.48
C MET A 203 3.99 7.98 15.94
N LYS A 204 5.06 7.80 16.73
CA LYS A 204 5.94 8.91 17.16
C LYS A 204 6.86 9.42 16.05
N MET A 205 7.09 8.62 15.00
CA MET A 205 7.96 8.96 13.87
C MET A 205 7.21 9.58 12.68
N LEU A 206 5.90 9.41 12.61
CA LEU A 206 5.02 9.95 11.56
C LEU A 206 4.52 11.36 11.88
#